data_77dac7b9bbd066114722c6ffbd49397b
#
_entry.id   77dac7b9bbd066114722c6ffbd49397b
#
_cell.length_a   1.000
_cell.length_b   1.000
_cell.length_c   1.000
_cell.angle_alpha   90.00
_cell.angle_beta   90.00
_cell.angle_gamma   90.00
#
_symmetry.space_group_name_H-M   'P 1'
#
loop_
_entity.id
_entity.type
_entity.pdbx_description
1 polymer ?
#
loop_
_entity_poly.entity_id
_entity_poly.type
_entity_poly.pdbx_seq_one_letter_code
_entity_poly.pdbx_strand_id
1 'polypeptide(L)'
;MTGKPEGGAAIPLRVHDACFTSEVLGSLKCDCADQLALSLDYIAGPGAPGLVIYLQQEGRGIGLANKIAAYALQEGGLDTVDANRALGLPDDAREYSSVAAILADLGIASVRLMTNNPRKFIGLAGYGLEIVERVPIEFPPNPCNARYLRTKKEKLGHLLERV
;
A
#
# COMPACT_ATOMS: atom_id res chain seq x y z
N MET A 1 15.82 -2.55 -4.49
CA MET A 1 16.05 -3.95 -4.06
C MET A 1 17.36 -4.04 -3.32
N THR A 2 17.49 -4.99 -2.43
CA THR A 2 18.74 -5.29 -1.72
C THR A 2 19.19 -6.70 -2.07
N GLY A 3 20.51 -6.92 -2.16
CA GLY A 3 21.08 -8.22 -2.58
C GLY A 3 20.66 -8.64 -3.98
N LYS A 4 20.57 -9.95 -4.17
CA LYS A 4 20.12 -10.59 -5.44
C LYS A 4 18.86 -11.41 -5.15
N PRO A 5 17.65 -10.86 -5.30
CA PRO A 5 16.41 -11.58 -5.02
C PRO A 5 16.02 -12.56 -6.14
N GLU A 6 16.69 -12.53 -7.31
CA GLU A 6 16.37 -13.35 -8.47
C GLU A 6 16.40 -14.84 -8.13
N GLY A 7 15.36 -15.56 -8.53
CA GLY A 7 15.18 -16.98 -8.26
C GLY A 7 14.92 -17.33 -6.80
N GLY A 8 14.70 -16.32 -5.94
CA GLY A 8 14.55 -16.52 -4.50
C GLY A 8 13.17 -16.99 -4.07
N ALA A 9 13.10 -17.51 -2.82
CA ALA A 9 11.87 -17.89 -2.15
C ALA A 9 11.72 -17.13 -0.84
N ALA A 10 10.47 -16.90 -0.40
CA ALA A 10 10.14 -16.15 0.80
C ALA A 10 10.77 -14.73 0.85
N ILE A 11 10.86 -14.07 -0.32
CA ILE A 11 11.48 -12.76 -0.45
C ILE A 11 10.61 -11.69 0.23
N PRO A 12 11.17 -10.85 1.12
CA PRO A 12 10.45 -9.69 1.65
C PRO A 12 10.05 -8.75 0.51
N LEU A 13 8.76 -8.54 0.34
CA LEU A 13 8.19 -7.71 -0.72
C LEU A 13 7.32 -6.60 -0.14
N ARG A 14 7.61 -5.36 -0.50
CA ARG A 14 6.68 -4.24 -0.38
C ARG A 14 6.19 -3.83 -1.77
N VAL A 15 4.89 -3.91 -2.00
CA VAL A 15 4.23 -3.22 -3.11
C VAL A 15 3.67 -1.91 -2.58
N HIS A 16 4.28 -0.81 -2.97
CA HIS A 16 3.96 0.52 -2.50
C HIS A 16 3.28 1.35 -3.59
N ASP A 17 2.06 1.82 -3.32
CA ASP A 17 1.35 2.72 -4.22
C ASP A 17 1.72 4.17 -3.85
N ALA A 18 2.14 4.96 -4.82
CA ALA A 18 2.59 6.35 -4.65
C ALA A 18 1.61 7.21 -3.84
N CYS A 19 2.16 8.05 -2.98
CA CYS A 19 1.39 9.02 -2.20
C CYS A 19 2.16 10.35 -2.11
N PHE A 20 2.14 11.12 -3.20
CA PHE A 20 2.89 12.36 -3.33
C PHE A 20 2.67 13.34 -2.17
N THR A 21 1.41 13.46 -1.71
CA THR A 21 1.09 14.38 -0.61
C THR A 21 1.78 13.99 0.70
N SER A 22 1.91 12.70 1.01
CA SER A 22 2.59 12.24 2.23
C SER A 22 4.09 12.16 2.06
N GLU A 23 4.56 11.56 0.98
CA GLU A 23 5.97 11.22 0.77
C GLU A 23 6.82 12.43 0.38
N VAL A 24 6.25 13.40 -0.34
CA VAL A 24 6.97 14.59 -0.84
C VAL A 24 6.56 15.86 -0.09
N LEU A 25 5.26 16.06 0.16
CA LEU A 25 4.75 17.29 0.78
C LEU A 25 4.60 17.18 2.31
N GLY A 26 4.88 16.03 2.91
CA GLY A 26 4.82 15.83 4.37
C GLY A 26 3.41 15.86 4.97
N SER A 27 2.38 15.54 4.19
CA SER A 27 0.99 15.48 4.70
C SER A 27 0.84 14.39 5.75
N LEU A 28 0.25 14.73 6.88
CA LEU A 28 -0.06 13.83 7.99
C LEU A 28 -1.45 13.18 7.88
N LYS A 29 -2.19 13.42 6.79
CA LYS A 29 -3.55 12.88 6.58
C LYS A 29 -3.59 11.36 6.37
N CYS A 30 -2.44 10.72 6.14
CA CYS A 30 -2.30 9.25 6.02
C CYS A 30 -0.98 8.79 6.63
N ASP A 31 -0.71 7.49 6.52
CA ASP A 31 0.48 6.80 7.03
C ASP A 31 1.42 6.29 5.92
N CYS A 32 1.30 6.80 4.68
CA CYS A 32 2.01 6.24 3.52
C CYS A 32 3.53 6.44 3.60
N ALA A 33 3.99 7.65 3.97
CA ALA A 33 5.42 7.92 4.11
C ALA A 33 6.06 7.04 5.19
N ASP A 34 5.40 6.89 6.35
CA ASP A 34 5.86 6.03 7.43
C ASP A 34 5.94 4.56 6.99
N GLN A 35 4.92 4.09 6.27
CA GLN A 35 4.91 2.72 5.72
C GLN A 35 6.04 2.49 4.72
N LEU A 36 6.35 3.47 3.86
CA LEU A 36 7.45 3.37 2.91
C LEU A 36 8.79 3.32 3.66
N ALA A 37 9.02 4.23 4.59
CA ALA A 37 10.24 4.28 5.39
C ALA A 37 10.48 2.97 6.14
N LEU A 38 9.48 2.47 6.88
CA LEU A 38 9.57 1.18 7.58
C LEU A 38 9.88 0.02 6.64
N SER A 39 9.26 0.02 5.46
CA SER A 39 9.49 -1.05 4.48
C SER A 39 10.91 -1.01 3.93
N LEU A 40 11.45 0.17 3.68
CA LEU A 40 12.83 0.34 3.23
C LEU A 40 13.81 -0.09 4.31
N ASP A 41 13.59 0.30 5.56
CA ASP A 41 14.44 -0.09 6.70
C ASP A 41 14.41 -1.60 6.92
N TYR A 42 13.22 -2.22 6.87
CA TYR A 42 13.07 -3.67 6.99
C TYR A 42 13.83 -4.43 5.90
N ILE A 43 13.71 -3.96 4.65
CA ILE A 43 14.35 -4.60 3.48
C ILE A 43 15.85 -4.31 3.44
N ALA A 44 16.31 -3.14 3.91
CA ALA A 44 17.72 -2.79 3.98
C ALA A 44 18.45 -3.42 5.17
N GLY A 45 17.71 -3.98 6.14
CA GLY A 45 18.27 -4.62 7.31
C GLY A 45 19.12 -5.86 6.99
N PRO A 46 19.90 -6.37 7.95
CA PRO A 46 20.68 -7.60 7.77
C PRO A 46 19.74 -8.79 7.60
N GLY A 47 19.91 -9.55 6.53
CA GLY A 47 19.10 -10.73 6.26
C GLY A 47 19.00 -11.11 4.79
N ALA A 48 17.87 -11.69 4.41
CA ALA A 48 17.60 -12.07 3.03
C ALA A 48 17.42 -10.85 2.12
N PRO A 49 17.78 -10.97 0.83
CA PRO A 49 17.50 -9.91 -0.14
C PRO A 49 16.01 -9.58 -0.18
N GLY A 50 15.68 -8.32 -0.42
CA GLY A 50 14.30 -7.87 -0.42
C GLY A 50 13.99 -6.89 -1.54
N LEU A 51 12.70 -6.64 -1.79
CA LEU A 51 12.22 -5.89 -2.94
C LEU A 51 11.13 -4.89 -2.53
N VAL A 52 11.27 -3.65 -3.00
CA VAL A 52 10.18 -2.67 -3.05
C VAL A 52 9.80 -2.46 -4.52
N ILE A 53 8.52 -2.68 -4.84
CA ILE A 53 7.93 -2.30 -6.11
C ILE A 53 7.07 -1.07 -5.86
N TYR A 54 7.49 0.06 -6.45
CA TYR A 54 6.83 1.35 -6.30
C TYR A 54 5.94 1.62 -7.51
N LEU A 55 4.62 1.70 -7.28
CA LEU A 55 3.62 1.86 -8.33
C LEU A 55 3.07 3.28 -8.37
N GLN A 56 3.00 3.89 -9.55
CA GLN A 56 2.42 5.20 -9.78
C GLN A 56 0.88 5.14 -9.81
N GLN A 57 0.27 4.67 -8.69
CA GLN A 57 -1.17 4.52 -8.53
C GLN A 57 -1.71 5.44 -7.42
N GLU A 58 -1.43 6.74 -7.56
CA GLU A 58 -1.83 7.78 -6.61
C GLU A 58 -3.35 7.78 -6.35
N GLY A 59 -3.73 8.02 -5.10
CA GLY A 59 -5.14 8.11 -4.70
C GLY A 59 -5.92 6.80 -4.90
N ARG A 60 -5.29 5.63 -4.77
CA ARG A 60 -5.88 4.32 -5.12
C ARG A 60 -6.22 4.19 -6.61
N GLY A 61 -5.38 4.75 -7.48
CA GLY A 61 -5.54 4.71 -8.92
C GLY A 61 -6.39 5.82 -9.54
N ILE A 62 -6.98 6.72 -8.74
CA ILE A 62 -7.78 7.84 -9.25
C ILE A 62 -6.93 9.07 -9.66
N GLY A 63 -5.66 9.08 -9.31
CA GLY A 63 -4.72 10.15 -9.60
C GLY A 63 -4.73 11.30 -8.59
N LEU A 64 -3.68 12.15 -8.66
CA LEU A 64 -3.46 13.22 -7.69
C LEU A 64 -4.57 14.29 -7.72
N ALA A 65 -5.00 14.71 -8.90
CA ALA A 65 -6.03 15.74 -9.03
C ALA A 65 -7.34 15.35 -8.35
N ASN A 66 -7.84 14.14 -8.62
CA ASN A 66 -9.05 13.62 -8.01
C ASN A 66 -8.88 13.39 -6.51
N LYS A 67 -7.69 12.99 -6.06
CA LYS A 67 -7.37 12.87 -4.64
C LYS A 67 -7.46 14.22 -3.92
N ILE A 68 -6.99 15.31 -4.52
CA ILE A 68 -7.11 16.65 -3.94
C ILE A 68 -8.57 17.09 -3.91
N ALA A 69 -9.37 16.83 -4.96
CA ALA A 69 -10.80 17.07 -4.95
C ALA A 69 -11.51 16.29 -3.83
N ALA A 70 -11.15 15.01 -3.64
CA ALA A 70 -11.66 14.20 -2.54
C ALA A 70 -11.29 14.77 -1.16
N TYR A 71 -10.09 15.35 -1.00
CA TYR A 71 -9.70 16.02 0.24
C TYR A 71 -10.62 17.21 0.58
N ALA A 72 -11.01 18.02 -0.40
CA ALA A 72 -11.96 19.13 -0.17
C ALA A 72 -13.32 18.61 0.35
N LEU A 73 -13.81 17.50 -0.20
CA LEU A 73 -15.04 16.86 0.27
C LEU A 73 -14.89 16.26 1.68
N GLN A 74 -13.72 15.72 2.00
CA GLN A 74 -13.43 15.20 3.34
C GLN A 74 -13.38 16.32 4.40
N GLU A 75 -12.90 17.49 4.05
CA GLU A 75 -12.94 18.68 4.90
C GLU A 75 -14.40 19.14 5.14
N GLY A 76 -15.30 18.90 4.19
CA GLY A 76 -16.75 19.07 4.33
C GLY A 76 -17.46 17.97 5.13
N GLY A 77 -16.72 16.97 5.66
CA GLY A 77 -17.27 15.95 6.57
C GLY A 77 -17.41 14.55 5.98
N LEU A 78 -17.23 14.33 4.68
CA LEU A 78 -17.24 12.99 4.10
C LEU A 78 -16.01 12.18 4.55
N ASP A 79 -16.12 10.86 4.55
CA ASP A 79 -14.92 10.02 4.62
C ASP A 79 -14.32 9.76 3.23
N THR A 80 -13.18 9.08 3.18
CA THR A 80 -12.44 8.85 1.94
C THR A 80 -13.22 8.06 0.88
N VAL A 81 -14.06 7.12 1.30
CA VAL A 81 -14.86 6.26 0.39
C VAL A 81 -16.03 7.07 -0.17
N ASP A 82 -16.76 7.74 0.72
CA ASP A 82 -17.92 8.54 0.33
C ASP A 82 -17.51 9.75 -0.52
N ALA A 83 -16.33 10.35 -0.27
CA ALA A 83 -15.78 11.42 -1.11
C ALA A 83 -15.50 10.95 -2.54
N ASN A 84 -14.92 9.73 -2.72
CA ASN A 84 -14.71 9.17 -4.04
C ASN A 84 -16.05 8.94 -4.79
N ARG A 85 -17.02 8.35 -4.10
CA ARG A 85 -18.35 8.08 -4.67
C ARG A 85 -19.07 9.37 -5.07
N ALA A 86 -18.96 10.42 -4.27
CA ALA A 86 -19.53 11.74 -4.57
C ALA A 86 -18.90 12.37 -5.84
N LEU A 87 -17.66 12.01 -6.16
CA LEU A 87 -16.98 12.42 -7.40
C LEU A 87 -17.26 11.47 -8.59
N GLY A 88 -18.07 10.44 -8.40
CA GLY A 88 -18.33 9.43 -9.43
C GLY A 88 -17.14 8.48 -9.67
N LEU A 89 -16.23 8.36 -8.70
CA LEU A 89 -15.02 7.57 -8.81
C LEU A 89 -15.15 6.24 -8.06
N PRO A 90 -14.42 5.19 -8.48
CA PRO A 90 -14.40 3.93 -7.77
C PRO A 90 -13.73 4.06 -6.39
N ASP A 91 -14.09 3.19 -5.46
CA ASP A 91 -13.48 3.12 -4.13
C ASP A 91 -11.99 2.73 -4.20
N ASP A 92 -11.64 1.88 -5.17
CA ASP A 92 -10.29 1.40 -5.43
C ASP A 92 -10.15 0.96 -6.89
N ALA A 93 -9.30 1.64 -7.66
CA ALA A 93 -9.02 1.39 -9.08
C ALA A 93 -7.61 0.82 -9.30
N ARG A 94 -6.94 0.36 -8.24
CA ARG A 94 -5.58 -0.18 -8.36
C ARG A 94 -5.56 -1.53 -9.03
N GLU A 95 -4.46 -1.78 -9.73
CA GLU A 95 -4.20 -2.97 -10.51
C GLU A 95 -2.77 -3.45 -10.24
N TYR A 96 -2.54 -4.77 -10.20
CA TYR A 96 -1.27 -5.36 -9.76
C TYR A 96 -0.67 -6.37 -10.74
N SER A 97 -1.13 -6.44 -11.99
CA SER A 97 -0.58 -7.35 -13.02
C SER A 97 0.90 -7.09 -13.29
N SER A 98 1.30 -5.81 -13.28
CA SER A 98 2.70 -5.41 -13.44
C SER A 98 3.60 -5.96 -12.33
N VAL A 99 3.10 -6.08 -11.11
CA VAL A 99 3.84 -6.70 -9.99
C VAL A 99 4.11 -8.16 -10.28
N ALA A 100 3.07 -8.89 -10.71
CA ALA A 100 3.20 -10.30 -11.06
C ALA A 100 4.22 -10.52 -12.21
N ALA A 101 4.16 -9.66 -13.23
CA ALA A 101 5.10 -9.71 -14.35
C ALA A 101 6.56 -9.47 -13.90
N ILE A 102 6.80 -8.46 -13.04
CA ILE A 102 8.13 -8.17 -12.50
C ILE A 102 8.66 -9.36 -11.67
N LEU A 103 7.82 -9.94 -10.82
CA LEU A 103 8.23 -11.06 -9.98
C LEU A 103 8.52 -12.32 -10.81
N ALA A 104 7.74 -12.56 -11.87
CA ALA A 104 7.97 -13.65 -12.81
C ALA A 104 9.27 -13.46 -13.58
N ASP A 105 9.57 -12.25 -14.07
CA ASP A 105 10.82 -11.91 -14.76
C ASP A 105 12.05 -12.11 -13.87
N LEU A 106 11.93 -11.77 -12.57
CA LEU A 106 12.96 -12.03 -11.57
C LEU A 106 13.02 -13.49 -11.11
N GLY A 107 12.12 -14.35 -11.56
CA GLY A 107 12.05 -15.75 -11.16
C GLY A 107 11.77 -15.97 -9.68
N ILE A 108 11.07 -15.01 -9.01
CA ILE A 108 10.77 -15.09 -7.58
C ILE A 108 9.64 -16.08 -7.37
N ALA A 109 9.92 -17.18 -6.64
CA ALA A 109 8.98 -18.27 -6.42
C ALA A 109 7.92 -17.90 -5.36
N SER A 110 8.32 -17.24 -4.26
CA SER A 110 7.40 -16.89 -3.18
C SER A 110 7.86 -15.65 -2.42
N VAL A 111 6.91 -14.99 -1.71
CA VAL A 111 7.18 -13.74 -1.01
C VAL A 111 6.63 -13.71 0.41
N ARG A 112 7.25 -12.91 1.27
CA ARG A 112 6.69 -12.40 2.53
C ARG A 112 6.17 -10.99 2.27
N LEU A 113 4.84 -10.83 2.16
CA LEU A 113 4.23 -9.59 1.70
C LEU A 113 4.01 -8.60 2.85
N MET A 114 4.64 -7.44 2.76
CA MET A 114 4.49 -6.34 3.71
C MET A 114 3.22 -5.55 3.38
N THR A 115 2.11 -5.86 4.05
CA THR A 115 0.80 -5.23 3.81
C THR A 115 -0.17 -5.40 4.97
N ASN A 116 -1.08 -4.43 5.14
CA ASN A 116 -2.28 -4.55 5.98
C ASN A 116 -3.56 -4.63 5.13
N ASN A 117 -3.44 -4.59 3.79
CA ASN A 117 -4.58 -4.60 2.88
C ASN A 117 -4.87 -6.03 2.38
N PRO A 118 -5.99 -6.66 2.80
CA PRO A 118 -6.33 -8.01 2.35
C PRO A 118 -6.62 -8.09 0.84
N ARG A 119 -7.14 -7.01 0.22
CA ARG A 119 -7.35 -6.98 -1.23
C ARG A 119 -6.03 -7.07 -2.01
N LYS A 120 -4.96 -6.48 -1.49
CA LYS A 120 -3.62 -6.59 -2.10
C LYS A 120 -3.10 -8.03 -2.03
N PHE A 121 -3.31 -8.70 -0.91
CA PHE A 121 -2.99 -10.12 -0.75
C PHE A 121 -3.75 -10.99 -1.75
N ILE A 122 -5.10 -10.85 -1.79
CA ILE A 122 -5.96 -11.63 -2.69
C ILE A 122 -5.63 -11.32 -4.16
N GLY A 123 -5.43 -10.04 -4.51
CA GLY A 123 -5.11 -9.62 -5.86
C GLY A 123 -3.80 -10.24 -6.37
N LEU A 124 -2.74 -10.21 -5.58
CA LEU A 124 -1.45 -10.80 -5.97
C LEU A 124 -1.50 -12.33 -6.03
N ALA A 125 -2.18 -12.99 -5.07
CA ALA A 125 -2.40 -14.44 -5.11
C ALA A 125 -3.19 -14.86 -6.35
N GLY A 126 -4.14 -14.04 -6.81
CA GLY A 126 -4.91 -14.27 -8.03
C GLY A 126 -4.08 -14.32 -9.31
N TYR A 127 -2.88 -13.72 -9.31
CA TYR A 127 -1.90 -13.83 -10.39
C TYR A 127 -0.94 -15.02 -10.23
N GLY A 128 -1.19 -15.92 -9.29
CA GLY A 128 -0.37 -17.12 -9.07
C GLY A 128 0.86 -16.89 -8.19
N LEU A 129 0.99 -15.72 -7.56
CA LEU A 129 2.08 -15.45 -6.62
C LEU A 129 1.86 -16.21 -5.30
N GLU A 130 2.82 -17.02 -4.89
CA GLU A 130 2.81 -17.66 -3.59
C GLU A 130 3.21 -16.66 -2.49
N ILE A 131 2.27 -16.37 -1.59
CA ILE A 131 2.50 -15.50 -0.43
C ILE A 131 2.57 -16.38 0.82
N VAL A 132 3.77 -16.62 1.32
CA VAL A 132 4.02 -17.51 2.46
C VAL A 132 3.77 -16.84 3.81
N GLU A 133 3.84 -15.51 3.86
CA GLU A 133 3.67 -14.74 5.09
C GLU A 133 3.14 -13.34 4.80
N ARG A 134 2.26 -12.82 5.68
CA ARG A 134 1.92 -11.40 5.75
C ARG A 134 2.76 -10.73 6.84
N VAL A 135 3.55 -9.75 6.46
CA VAL A 135 4.30 -8.90 7.41
C VAL A 135 3.46 -7.64 7.66
N PRO A 136 2.97 -7.40 8.88
CA PRO A 136 2.18 -6.22 9.20
C PRO A 136 3.04 -4.96 9.17
N ILE A 137 2.44 -3.84 8.74
CA ILE A 137 3.08 -2.52 8.71
C ILE A 137 2.14 -1.53 9.38
N GLU A 138 2.31 -1.34 10.67
CA GLU A 138 1.42 -0.48 11.45
C GLU A 138 2.19 0.56 12.25
N PHE A 139 1.61 1.76 12.27
CA PHE A 139 2.04 2.86 13.12
C PHE A 139 0.92 3.30 14.05
N PRO A 140 1.24 3.85 15.22
CA PRO A 140 0.23 4.52 16.04
C PRO A 140 -0.45 5.63 15.24
N PRO A 141 -1.79 5.75 15.32
CA PRO A 141 -2.48 6.84 14.66
C PRO A 141 -2.07 8.20 15.26
N ASN A 142 -2.04 9.22 14.42
CA ASN A 142 -1.91 10.61 14.85
C ASN A 142 -3.28 11.33 14.75
N PRO A 143 -3.46 12.51 15.34
CA PRO A 143 -4.73 13.23 15.30
C PRO A 143 -5.24 13.53 13.87
N CYS A 144 -4.33 13.66 12.89
CA CYS A 144 -4.69 13.99 11.51
C CYS A 144 -5.11 12.76 10.70
N ASN A 145 -4.61 11.56 11.01
CA ASN A 145 -4.87 10.35 10.23
C ASN A 145 -5.77 9.31 10.93
N ALA A 146 -6.11 9.49 12.20
CA ALA A 146 -6.90 8.53 12.97
C ALA A 146 -8.23 8.18 12.29
N ARG A 147 -8.96 9.19 11.78
CA ARG A 147 -10.21 8.98 11.03
C ARG A 147 -9.98 8.19 9.75
N TYR A 148 -8.93 8.52 9.01
CA TYR A 148 -8.56 7.82 7.77
C TYR A 148 -8.22 6.35 8.01
N LEU A 149 -7.44 6.05 9.04
CA LEU A 149 -7.08 4.68 9.41
C LEU A 149 -8.30 3.88 9.87
N ARG A 150 -9.22 4.51 10.63
CA ARG A 150 -10.50 3.91 11.00
C ARG A 150 -11.34 3.55 9.77
N THR A 151 -11.47 4.45 8.79
CA THR A 151 -12.16 4.16 7.53
C THR A 151 -11.51 3.00 6.77
N LYS A 152 -10.18 2.92 6.77
CA LYS A 152 -9.46 1.76 6.19
C LYS A 152 -9.87 0.45 6.88
N LYS A 153 -9.94 0.44 8.20
CA LYS A 153 -10.33 -0.74 8.98
C LYS A 153 -11.79 -1.12 8.71
N GLU A 154 -12.71 -0.19 8.91
CA GLU A 154 -14.15 -0.45 8.93
C GLU A 154 -14.75 -0.63 7.54
N LYS A 155 -14.37 0.20 6.56
CA LYS A 155 -14.97 0.18 5.21
C LYS A 155 -14.15 -0.61 4.19
N LEU A 156 -12.84 -0.72 4.37
CA LEU A 156 -11.95 -1.38 3.41
C LEU A 156 -11.35 -2.70 3.94
N GLY A 157 -11.69 -3.08 5.16
CA GLY A 157 -11.28 -4.35 5.74
C GLY A 157 -9.78 -4.49 6.03
N HIS A 158 -9.07 -3.36 6.20
CA HIS A 158 -7.65 -3.41 6.53
C HIS A 158 -7.42 -4.05 7.90
N LEU A 159 -6.39 -4.89 7.97
CA LEU A 159 -5.98 -5.59 9.18
C LEU A 159 -5.12 -4.65 10.02
N LEU A 160 -5.78 -3.83 10.84
CA LEU A 160 -5.16 -2.85 11.72
C LEU A 160 -5.57 -3.14 13.18
N GLU A 161 -4.57 -3.28 14.06
CA GLU A 161 -4.80 -3.60 15.48
C GLU A 161 -4.76 -2.33 16.35
N ARG A 162 -4.01 -1.31 15.91
CA ARG A 162 -3.77 -0.08 16.68
C ARG A 162 -4.80 1.04 16.48
N VAL A 163 -5.87 0.77 15.72
CA VAL A 163 -6.93 1.75 15.38
C VAL A 163 -8.28 1.26 15.86
#